data_e824c7262f33f2ff9a061210ea4a5865
#
_entry.id   e824c7262f33f2ff9a061210ea4a5865
#
_cell.length_a   1.000
_cell.length_b   1.000
_cell.length_c   1.000
_cell.angle_alpha   90.00
_cell.angle_beta   90.00
_cell.angle_gamma   90.00
#
_symmetry.space_group_name_H-M   'P 1'
#
loop_
_entity.id
_entity.type
_entity.pdbx_description
1 polymer ?
#
loop_
_entity_poly.entity_id
_entity_poly.type
_entity_poly.pdbx_seq_one_letter_code
_entity_poly.pdbx_strand_id
1 'polypeptide(L)'
;CKSDFLMADENPENIKGPCSSLSEDGHQDRKFDYMITNPPFGVSWKAEEDFVKNEAKNPDGRFSAGTPRTSDGSLLFLQHLISKMEPKGSRIGIIFNGSPLFTGDAGGGESDIRKFVIENDLLETIVRLPGYLFFNTGITTFIWILSNNKNKNKKNKIQLIDAEDKY
;
A
#
# COMPACT_ATOMS: atom_id res chain seq x y z
N CYS A 1 3.71 19.51 6.14
CA CYS A 1 2.72 19.20 5.08
C CYS A 1 1.83 20.39 4.72
N LYS A 2 0.90 20.89 5.61
CA LYS A 2 0.04 22.04 5.22
C LYS A 2 0.84 23.27 4.83
N SER A 3 1.94 23.57 5.52
CA SER A 3 2.85 24.67 5.18
C SER A 3 3.50 24.49 3.81
N ASP A 4 3.88 23.26 3.45
CA ASP A 4 4.50 22.96 2.16
C ASP A 4 3.51 23.17 1.01
N PHE A 5 2.23 22.79 1.23
CA PHE A 5 1.15 23.06 0.28
C PHE A 5 0.93 24.56 0.06
N LEU A 6 0.91 25.33 1.15
CA LEU A 6 0.81 26.79 1.05
C LEU A 6 1.99 27.42 0.30
N MET A 7 3.21 26.94 0.52
CA MET A 7 4.40 27.42 -0.21
C MET A 7 4.38 27.02 -1.69
N ALA A 8 3.71 25.91 -2.02
CA ALA A 8 3.54 25.43 -3.39
C ALA A 8 2.29 26.00 -4.10
N ASP A 9 1.60 26.97 -3.47
CA ASP A 9 0.32 27.53 -3.97
C ASP A 9 -0.78 26.48 -4.16
N GLU A 10 -0.74 25.42 -3.32
CA GLU A 10 -1.69 24.33 -3.31
C GLU A 10 -2.70 24.48 -2.15
N ASN A 11 -3.91 23.93 -2.32
CA ASN A 11 -4.93 24.03 -1.28
C ASN A 11 -4.63 23.12 -0.07
N PRO A 12 -4.30 23.67 1.12
CA PRO A 12 -3.97 22.89 2.30
C PRO A 12 -5.16 22.08 2.87
N GLU A 13 -6.40 22.39 2.49
CA GLU A 13 -7.59 21.65 2.89
C GLU A 13 -7.67 20.24 2.24
N ASN A 14 -6.86 19.99 1.21
CA ASN A 14 -6.69 18.66 0.66
C ASN A 14 -5.93 17.72 1.62
N ILE A 15 -5.22 18.27 2.61
CA ILE A 15 -4.59 17.47 3.67
C ILE A 15 -5.56 17.30 4.84
N LYS A 16 -5.99 16.07 5.06
CA LYS A 16 -6.82 15.69 6.21
C LYS A 16 -5.93 15.20 7.35
N GLY A 17 -6.37 15.43 8.56
CA GLY A 17 -5.66 15.03 9.79
C GLY A 17 -5.27 16.20 10.68
N PRO A 18 -4.67 15.91 11.83
CA PRO A 18 -4.00 14.63 12.20
C PRO A 18 -5.00 13.51 12.55
N CYS A 19 -4.91 12.39 11.83
CA CYS A 19 -5.71 11.18 12.07
C CYS A 19 -4.95 9.96 11.56
N SER A 20 -5.32 8.76 12.05
CA SER A 20 -4.82 7.51 11.49
C SER A 20 -5.66 7.12 10.28
N SER A 21 -5.06 7.00 9.09
CA SER A 21 -5.76 6.56 7.89
C SER A 21 -6.30 5.13 7.98
N LEU A 22 -5.85 4.35 8.96
CA LEU A 22 -6.34 3.00 9.22
C LEU A 22 -7.70 3.00 9.93
N SER A 23 -7.92 3.91 10.88
CA SER A 23 -9.16 4.03 11.65
C SER A 23 -10.05 5.20 11.23
N GLU A 24 -9.46 6.24 10.61
CA GLU A 24 -10.17 7.44 10.20
C GLU A 24 -9.74 7.87 8.79
N ASP A 25 -10.52 7.46 7.80
CA ASP A 25 -10.28 7.83 6.41
C ASP A 25 -10.78 9.25 6.12
N GLY A 26 -9.87 10.21 6.08
CA GLY A 26 -10.17 11.61 5.78
C GLY A 26 -10.74 11.87 4.38
N HIS A 27 -10.76 10.85 3.50
CA HIS A 27 -11.22 10.94 2.11
C HIS A 27 -12.18 9.79 1.76
N GLN A 28 -13.13 9.46 2.64
CA GLN A 28 -14.00 8.27 2.53
C GLN A 28 -14.61 8.08 1.14
N ASP A 29 -15.18 9.13 0.55
CA ASP A 29 -15.90 9.08 -0.71
C ASP A 29 -15.03 9.38 -1.94
N ARG A 30 -13.73 9.57 -1.74
CA ARG A 30 -12.83 9.86 -2.85
C ARG A 30 -12.16 8.61 -3.40
N LYS A 31 -12.02 8.59 -4.73
CA LYS A 31 -11.21 7.65 -5.49
C LYS A 31 -10.13 8.44 -6.23
N PHE A 32 -9.06 7.78 -6.61
CA PHE A 32 -7.91 8.42 -7.22
C PHE A 32 -7.38 7.61 -8.40
N ASP A 33 -7.02 8.32 -9.49
CA ASP A 33 -6.39 7.72 -10.66
C ASP A 33 -4.95 7.28 -10.37
N TYR A 34 -4.22 8.09 -9.58
CA TYR A 34 -2.82 7.84 -9.22
C TYR A 34 -2.61 8.03 -7.71
N MET A 35 -1.92 7.08 -7.10
CA MET A 35 -1.55 7.15 -5.69
C MET A 35 -0.09 6.74 -5.53
N ILE A 36 0.67 7.55 -4.79
CA ILE A 36 2.07 7.27 -4.47
C ILE A 36 2.25 7.43 -2.97
N THR A 37 2.89 6.44 -2.33
CA THR A 37 3.15 6.50 -0.90
C THR A 37 4.41 5.74 -0.49
N ASN A 38 5.02 6.20 0.58
CA ASN A 38 6.04 5.51 1.33
C ASN A 38 5.54 5.37 2.77
N PRO A 39 4.76 4.32 3.10
CA PRO A 39 4.25 4.12 4.44
C PRO A 39 5.36 3.76 5.41
N PRO A 40 5.17 3.96 6.72
CA PRO A 40 6.15 3.53 7.71
C PRO A 40 6.30 2.01 7.70
N PHE A 41 7.56 1.53 7.76
CA PHE A 41 7.87 0.10 7.80
C PHE A 41 7.92 -0.42 9.24
N GLY A 42 7.37 -1.62 9.47
CA GLY A 42 7.43 -2.29 10.76
C GLY A 42 6.77 -1.53 11.91
N VAL A 43 5.82 -0.66 11.62
CA VAL A 43 5.09 0.09 12.66
C VAL A 43 3.87 -0.70 13.11
N SER A 44 3.76 -0.83 14.43
CA SER A 44 2.62 -1.50 15.05
C SER A 44 1.33 -0.71 14.85
N TRP A 45 0.27 -1.42 14.47
CA TRP A 45 -1.08 -0.89 14.35
C TRP A 45 -2.02 -1.34 15.49
N LYS A 46 -1.41 -1.71 16.63
CA LYS A 46 -2.15 -2.21 17.80
C LYS A 46 -3.18 -1.21 18.32
N ALA A 47 -2.93 0.08 18.14
CA ALA A 47 -3.88 1.13 18.56
C ALA A 47 -5.18 1.10 17.74
N GLU A 48 -5.12 0.67 16.48
CA GLU A 48 -6.25 0.57 15.55
C GLU A 48 -6.81 -0.86 15.42
N GLU A 49 -6.32 -1.81 16.24
CA GLU A 49 -6.58 -3.24 16.08
C GLU A 49 -8.07 -3.58 16.09
N ASP A 50 -8.82 -3.05 17.03
CA ASP A 50 -10.26 -3.32 17.14
C ASP A 50 -11.03 -2.78 15.93
N PHE A 51 -10.67 -1.59 15.47
CA PHE A 51 -11.28 -0.98 14.29
C PHE A 51 -11.00 -1.80 13.03
N VAL A 52 -9.73 -2.09 12.77
CA VAL A 52 -9.28 -2.85 11.59
C VAL A 52 -9.90 -4.25 11.57
N LYS A 53 -9.88 -4.97 12.71
CA LYS A 53 -10.48 -6.31 12.81
C LYS A 53 -12.00 -6.30 12.64
N ASN A 54 -12.68 -5.25 13.09
CA ASN A 54 -14.12 -5.13 12.89
C ASN A 54 -14.46 -4.84 11.42
N GLU A 55 -13.71 -3.94 10.78
CA GLU A 55 -13.88 -3.65 9.35
C GLU A 55 -13.55 -4.87 8.48
N ALA A 56 -12.53 -5.66 8.86
CA ALA A 56 -12.15 -6.87 8.13
C ALA A 56 -13.24 -7.98 8.12
N LYS A 57 -14.18 -7.96 9.06
CA LYS A 57 -15.34 -8.87 9.07
C LYS A 57 -16.39 -8.52 8.02
N ASN A 58 -16.39 -7.28 7.53
CA ASN A 58 -17.27 -6.86 6.47
C ASN A 58 -16.65 -7.24 5.11
N PRO A 59 -17.35 -8.05 4.28
CA PRO A 59 -16.84 -8.42 2.95
C PRO A 59 -16.50 -7.22 2.04
N ASP A 60 -17.19 -6.10 2.22
CA ASP A 60 -16.97 -4.86 1.49
C ASP A 60 -15.99 -3.90 2.22
N GLY A 61 -15.46 -4.31 3.37
CA GLY A 61 -14.50 -3.54 4.15
C GLY A 61 -13.14 -3.48 3.48
N ARG A 62 -12.40 -2.40 3.74
CA ARG A 62 -11.05 -2.18 3.18
C ARG A 62 -10.08 -3.32 3.50
N PHE A 63 -10.24 -3.97 4.66
CA PHE A 63 -9.32 -4.98 5.19
C PHE A 63 -9.86 -6.41 5.07
N SER A 64 -10.87 -6.63 4.24
CA SER A 64 -11.54 -7.94 4.07
C SER A 64 -10.64 -9.03 3.49
N ALA A 65 -9.55 -8.66 2.81
CA ALA A 65 -8.58 -9.64 2.29
C ALA A 65 -7.74 -10.30 3.39
N GLY A 66 -7.68 -9.70 4.58
CA GLY A 66 -6.94 -10.24 5.73
C GLY A 66 -6.30 -9.15 6.59
N THR A 67 -5.89 -9.55 7.78
CA THR A 67 -5.18 -8.65 8.71
C THR A 67 -3.77 -9.18 8.98
N PRO A 68 -2.72 -8.40 8.73
CA PRO A 68 -1.35 -8.81 9.01
C PRO A 68 -1.10 -8.85 10.53
N ARG A 69 0.05 -9.36 10.95
CA ARG A 69 0.48 -9.30 12.35
C ARG A 69 0.45 -7.85 12.86
N THR A 70 0.10 -7.65 14.12
CA THR A 70 -0.06 -6.31 14.72
C THR A 70 1.24 -5.49 14.79
N SER A 71 2.39 -6.14 14.68
CA SER A 71 3.71 -5.47 14.68
C SER A 71 4.08 -4.80 13.35
N ASP A 72 3.34 -5.06 12.26
CA ASP A 72 3.63 -4.48 10.93
C ASP A 72 2.34 -4.19 10.15
N GLY A 73 1.97 -2.93 10.07
CA GLY A 73 0.78 -2.45 9.36
C GLY A 73 0.95 -2.19 7.86
N SER A 74 2.12 -2.46 7.27
CA SER A 74 2.44 -2.10 5.88
C SER A 74 1.38 -2.57 4.88
N LEU A 75 0.90 -3.81 5.02
CA LEU A 75 -0.11 -4.38 4.12
C LEU A 75 -1.54 -3.83 4.36
N LEU A 76 -1.81 -3.20 5.50
CA LEU A 76 -3.07 -2.46 5.71
C LEU A 76 -3.09 -1.18 4.86
N PHE A 77 -1.97 -0.46 4.77
CA PHE A 77 -1.85 0.69 3.88
C PHE A 77 -2.07 0.29 2.41
N LEU A 78 -1.55 -0.88 2.00
CA LEU A 78 -1.81 -1.40 0.65
C LEU A 78 -3.31 -1.61 0.40
N GLN A 79 -4.00 -2.29 1.31
CA GLN A 79 -5.44 -2.51 1.19
C GLN A 79 -6.23 -1.20 1.20
N HIS A 80 -5.84 -0.25 2.04
CA HIS A 80 -6.43 1.09 2.06
C HIS A 80 -6.29 1.78 0.70
N LEU A 81 -5.11 1.76 0.07
CA LEU A 81 -4.93 2.32 -1.27
C LEU A 81 -5.75 1.60 -2.33
N ILE A 82 -5.80 0.25 -2.29
CA ILE A 82 -6.62 -0.53 -3.22
C ILE A 82 -8.10 -0.12 -3.11
N SER A 83 -8.59 0.09 -1.90
CA SER A 83 -9.96 0.58 -1.70
C SER A 83 -10.24 1.96 -2.29
N LYS A 84 -9.19 2.73 -2.57
CA LYS A 84 -9.27 4.09 -3.18
C LYS A 84 -9.09 4.11 -4.69
N MET A 85 -8.95 2.96 -5.33
CA MET A 85 -8.86 2.88 -6.78
C MET A 85 -10.16 3.32 -7.47
N GLU A 86 -10.04 4.11 -8.54
CA GLU A 86 -11.11 4.38 -9.47
C GLU A 86 -11.49 3.11 -10.24
N PRO A 87 -12.78 2.77 -10.40
CA PRO A 87 -13.21 1.59 -11.16
C PRO A 87 -12.78 1.60 -12.63
N LYS A 88 -12.60 2.78 -13.21
CA LYS A 88 -12.18 2.96 -14.61
C LYS A 88 -10.71 2.67 -14.85
N GLY A 89 -9.92 2.71 -13.82
CA GLY A 89 -8.49 2.42 -13.86
C GLY A 89 -7.68 3.35 -12.97
N SER A 90 -6.83 2.74 -12.16
CA SER A 90 -5.90 3.44 -11.25
C SER A 90 -4.54 2.81 -11.28
N ARG A 91 -3.55 3.58 -10.84
CA ARG A 91 -2.20 3.10 -10.56
C ARG A 91 -1.76 3.51 -9.16
N ILE A 92 -1.15 2.54 -8.48
CA ILE A 92 -0.54 2.74 -7.16
C ILE A 92 0.95 2.47 -7.28
N GLY A 93 1.76 3.37 -6.72
CA GLY A 93 3.17 3.13 -6.40
C GLY A 93 3.35 3.14 -4.89
N ILE A 94 3.74 2.04 -4.31
CA ILE A 94 3.97 1.91 -2.87
C ILE A 94 5.35 1.35 -2.60
N ILE A 95 6.08 1.99 -1.67
CA ILE A 95 7.41 1.53 -1.25
C ILE A 95 7.25 0.61 -0.05
N PHE A 96 7.92 -0.55 -0.10
CA PHE A 96 7.98 -1.52 0.98
C PHE A 96 9.43 -1.92 1.29
N ASN A 97 9.64 -2.41 2.52
CA ASN A 97 10.78 -3.28 2.81
C ASN A 97 10.52 -4.70 2.27
N GLY A 98 11.40 -5.66 2.55
CA GLY A 98 11.22 -7.04 2.08
C GLY A 98 10.07 -7.81 2.74
N SER A 99 9.64 -7.39 3.94
CA SER A 99 8.66 -8.13 4.75
C SER A 99 7.37 -8.50 4.00
N PRO A 100 6.69 -7.58 3.28
CA PRO A 100 5.49 -7.90 2.52
C PRO A 100 5.64 -9.02 1.48
N LEU A 101 6.85 -9.30 1.01
CA LEU A 101 7.10 -10.34 0.01
C LEU A 101 7.01 -11.76 0.56
N PHE A 102 7.48 -11.98 1.79
CA PHE A 102 7.68 -13.34 2.31
C PHE A 102 7.20 -13.59 3.74
N THR A 103 6.80 -12.54 4.48
CA THR A 103 6.32 -12.72 5.85
C THR A 103 4.92 -13.33 5.89
N GLY A 104 4.66 -14.13 6.92
CA GLY A 104 3.38 -14.79 7.16
C GLY A 104 3.28 -16.15 6.49
N ASP A 105 2.77 -17.12 7.27
CA ASP A 105 2.56 -18.49 6.83
C ASP A 105 1.34 -18.60 5.90
N ALA A 106 1.25 -19.71 5.17
CA ALA A 106 0.10 -20.00 4.31
C ALA A 106 -1.20 -20.02 5.13
N GLY A 107 -2.20 -19.26 4.70
CA GLY A 107 -3.45 -19.05 5.42
C GLY A 107 -3.37 -18.02 6.55
N GLY A 108 -2.23 -17.33 6.70
CA GLY A 108 -2.11 -16.15 7.57
C GLY A 108 -2.50 -14.88 6.84
N GLY A 109 -2.79 -13.82 7.59
CA GLY A 109 -3.33 -12.58 7.02
C GLY A 109 -2.44 -11.95 5.96
N GLU A 110 -1.11 -11.95 6.12
CA GLU A 110 -0.18 -11.45 5.09
C GLU A 110 -0.24 -12.29 3.82
N SER A 111 -0.33 -13.62 3.94
CA SER A 111 -0.48 -14.54 2.82
C SER A 111 -1.80 -14.31 2.08
N ASP A 112 -2.90 -14.13 2.81
CA ASP A 112 -4.23 -13.90 2.24
C ASP A 112 -4.30 -12.56 1.50
N ILE A 113 -3.65 -11.50 2.03
CA ILE A 113 -3.55 -10.21 1.34
C ILE A 113 -2.75 -10.34 0.03
N ARG A 114 -1.60 -11.05 0.05
CA ARG A 114 -0.84 -11.30 -1.19
C ARG A 114 -1.65 -12.09 -2.20
N LYS A 115 -2.35 -13.13 -1.75
CA LYS A 115 -3.27 -13.94 -2.57
C LYS A 115 -4.32 -13.05 -3.22
N PHE A 116 -4.99 -12.22 -2.44
CA PHE A 116 -5.99 -11.27 -2.95
C PHE A 116 -5.42 -10.36 -4.05
N VAL A 117 -4.24 -9.78 -3.84
CA VAL A 117 -3.60 -8.88 -4.80
C VAL A 117 -3.23 -9.60 -6.10
N ILE A 118 -2.77 -10.85 -6.01
CA ILE A 118 -2.35 -11.66 -7.17
C ILE A 118 -3.57 -12.20 -7.94
N GLU A 119 -4.55 -12.78 -7.24
CA GLU A 119 -5.74 -13.39 -7.86
C GLU A 119 -6.65 -12.35 -8.54
N ASN A 120 -6.66 -11.12 -8.02
CA ASN A 120 -7.37 -10.00 -8.67
C ASN A 120 -6.51 -9.29 -9.74
N ASP A 121 -5.37 -9.85 -10.10
CA ASP A 121 -4.45 -9.33 -11.12
C ASP A 121 -4.08 -7.85 -10.92
N LEU A 122 -3.94 -7.40 -9.66
CA LEU A 122 -3.64 -6.01 -9.34
C LEU A 122 -2.15 -5.70 -9.44
N LEU A 123 -1.26 -6.62 -9.02
CA LEU A 123 0.19 -6.39 -8.99
C LEU A 123 0.78 -6.44 -10.41
N GLU A 124 1.25 -5.30 -10.90
CA GLU A 124 1.85 -5.17 -12.23
C GLU A 124 3.37 -5.40 -12.21
N THR A 125 4.07 -4.76 -11.25
CA THR A 125 5.54 -4.77 -11.22
C THR A 125 6.05 -4.68 -9.78
N ILE A 126 7.15 -5.37 -9.50
CA ILE A 126 7.97 -5.17 -8.31
C ILE A 126 9.36 -4.75 -8.78
N VAL A 127 9.85 -3.61 -8.27
CA VAL A 127 11.21 -3.12 -8.53
C VAL A 127 12.00 -3.21 -7.23
N ARG A 128 13.09 -3.98 -7.22
CA ARG A 128 14.07 -3.95 -6.14
C ARG A 128 14.94 -2.71 -6.31
N LEU A 129 15.08 -1.92 -5.26
CA LEU A 129 15.90 -0.72 -5.24
C LEU A 129 17.28 -1.01 -4.64
N PRO A 130 18.30 -0.20 -4.95
CA PRO A 130 19.60 -0.28 -4.30
C PRO A 130 19.49 -0.15 -2.78
N GLY A 131 20.35 -0.86 -2.05
CA GLY A 131 20.53 -0.64 -0.63
C GLY A 131 21.01 0.78 -0.34
N TYR A 132 20.77 1.28 0.87
CA TYR A 132 21.17 2.63 1.32
C TYR A 132 20.58 3.79 0.49
N LEU A 133 19.55 3.56 -0.32
CA LEU A 133 18.90 4.60 -1.11
C LEU A 133 18.19 5.65 -0.24
N PHE A 134 17.63 5.23 0.89
CA PHE A 134 16.91 6.11 1.82
C PHE A 134 17.79 6.50 3.00
N PHE A 135 17.61 7.75 3.48
CA PHE A 135 18.34 8.26 4.63
C PHE A 135 18.15 7.40 5.88
N ASN A 136 19.23 7.23 6.65
CA ASN A 136 19.26 6.52 7.93
C ASN A 136 18.84 5.04 7.89
N THR A 137 18.86 4.40 6.74
CA THR A 137 18.57 2.96 6.65
C THR A 137 19.40 2.30 5.56
N GLY A 138 19.93 1.09 5.88
CA GLY A 138 20.58 0.21 4.90
C GLY A 138 19.64 -0.84 4.32
N ILE A 139 18.35 -0.76 4.64
CA ILE A 139 17.37 -1.78 4.25
C ILE A 139 17.11 -1.71 2.75
N THR A 140 17.18 -2.86 2.08
CA THR A 140 16.71 -3.00 0.70
C THR A 140 15.20 -2.75 0.65
N THR A 141 14.78 -1.89 -0.26
CA THR A 141 13.38 -1.52 -0.45
C THR A 141 12.88 -1.94 -1.83
N PHE A 142 11.58 -2.02 -1.97
CA PHE A 142 10.90 -2.48 -3.16
C PHE A 142 9.78 -1.52 -3.51
N ILE A 143 9.68 -1.13 -4.77
CA ILE A 143 8.49 -0.43 -5.26
C ILE A 143 7.52 -1.49 -5.80
N TRP A 144 6.31 -1.52 -5.24
CA TRP A 144 5.22 -2.27 -5.83
C TRP A 144 4.36 -1.34 -6.67
N ILE A 145 4.17 -1.71 -7.93
CA ILE A 145 3.28 -1.00 -8.83
C ILE A 145 2.04 -1.85 -9.02
N LEU A 146 0.88 -1.31 -8.65
CA LEU A 146 -0.41 -1.96 -8.83
C LEU A 146 -1.24 -1.19 -9.84
N SER A 147 -2.10 -1.93 -10.55
CA SER A 147 -3.09 -1.35 -11.47
C SER A 147 -4.30 -2.28 -11.56
N ASN A 148 -5.49 -1.73 -11.50
CA ASN A 148 -6.73 -2.46 -11.79
C ASN A 148 -7.14 -2.37 -13.27
N ASN A 149 -6.30 -1.73 -14.11
CA ASN A 149 -6.50 -1.64 -15.56
C ASN A 149 -5.19 -1.89 -16.30
N LYS A 150 -4.64 -3.10 -16.14
CA LYS A 150 -3.42 -3.52 -16.83
C LYS A 150 -3.62 -3.61 -18.35
N ASN A 151 -2.59 -3.25 -19.11
CA ASN A 151 -2.54 -3.50 -20.54
C ASN A 151 -2.72 -4.99 -20.85
N LYS A 152 -3.33 -5.33 -21.98
CA LYS A 152 -3.64 -6.72 -22.37
C LYS A 152 -2.43 -7.66 -22.34
N ASN A 153 -1.24 -7.19 -22.72
CA ASN A 153 0.01 -7.96 -22.70
C ASN A 153 0.59 -8.19 -21.28
N LYS A 154 0.10 -7.46 -20.28
CA LYS A 154 0.52 -7.55 -18.88
C LYS A 154 -0.49 -8.30 -18.00
N LYS A 155 -1.66 -8.64 -18.51
CA LYS A 155 -2.68 -9.39 -17.75
C LYS A 155 -2.14 -10.73 -17.29
N ASN A 156 -2.44 -11.09 -16.03
CA ASN A 156 -2.00 -12.32 -15.37
C ASN A 156 -0.45 -12.48 -15.34
N LYS A 157 0.26 -11.36 -15.36
CA LYS A 157 1.73 -11.33 -15.29
C LYS A 157 2.18 -10.32 -14.28
N ILE A 158 3.30 -10.62 -13.61
CA ILE A 158 4.01 -9.72 -12.72
C ILE A 158 5.42 -9.56 -13.27
N GLN A 159 5.85 -8.34 -13.49
CA GLN A 159 7.23 -8.04 -13.89
C GLN A 159 8.09 -7.84 -12.64
N LEU A 160 9.21 -8.55 -12.59
CA LEU A 160 10.23 -8.35 -11.55
C LEU A 160 11.41 -7.61 -12.17
N ILE A 161 11.81 -6.51 -11.55
CA ILE A 161 12.94 -5.68 -11.99
C ILE A 161 13.94 -5.61 -10.84
N ASP A 162 15.17 -6.02 -11.09
CA ASP A 162 16.29 -5.78 -10.20
C ASP A 162 17.00 -4.52 -10.64
N ALA A 163 16.99 -3.51 -9.80
CA ALA A 163 17.66 -2.25 -10.02
C ALA A 163 18.79 -2.01 -8.98
N GLU A 164 19.28 -3.07 -8.30
CA GLU A 164 20.29 -2.95 -7.25
C GLU A 164 21.54 -2.24 -7.73
N ASP A 165 21.98 -2.51 -8.98
CA ASP A 165 23.21 -1.94 -9.58
C ASP A 165 22.93 -0.68 -10.43
N LYS A 166 21.74 -0.09 -10.33
CA LYS A 166 21.36 1.10 -11.10
C LYS A 166 21.47 2.35 -10.23
N TYR A 167 22.63 3.00 -10.30
CA TYR A 167 22.89 4.33 -9.74
C TYR A 167 23.04 5.35 -10.86
#